data_cb3acb1a5b82177890236f67eb08099f
#
_entry.id   cb3acb1a5b82177890236f67eb08099f
#
_cell.length_a   1.000
_cell.length_b   1.000
_cell.length_c   1.000
_cell.angle_alpha   90.00
_cell.angle_beta   90.00
_cell.angle_gamma   90.00
#
_symmetry.space_group_name_H-M   'P 1'
#
loop_
_entity.id
_entity.type
_entity.pdbx_description
1 polymer ?
#
loop_
_entity_poly.entity_id
_entity_poly.type
_entity_poly.pdbx_seq_one_letter_code
_entity_poly.pdbx_strand_id
1 'polypeptide(L)'
;MSLAITNASLLLGRELEYVERGYIEIKSGKISSTSAGNYKGSGKKLDAKGFIVIPGFINAHTHIADSIGKDIAAGQRLDARVHPVFGAKSKILQKSLPDHLKTFIRNSAILMMKKGIVAFADFREDGLEGIRLLKDAVGGLPIKCVTLGRVNYYTSPTDAA
;
A
#
# COMPACT_ATOMS: atom_id res chain seq x y z
N MET A 1 25.78 -7.16 3.86
CA MET A 1 25.84 -7.37 2.38
C MET A 1 25.46 -6.06 1.72
N SER A 2 26.14 -5.68 0.63
CA SER A 2 25.75 -4.54 -0.19
C SER A 2 25.22 -5.01 -1.55
N LEU A 3 24.23 -4.29 -2.09
CA LEU A 3 23.66 -4.49 -3.40
C LEU A 3 23.74 -3.16 -4.14
N ALA A 4 24.11 -3.18 -5.41
CA ALA A 4 24.04 -2.00 -6.26
C ALA A 4 23.13 -2.26 -7.46
N ILE A 5 22.15 -1.40 -7.67
CA ILE A 5 21.39 -1.33 -8.92
C ILE A 5 22.19 -0.42 -9.84
N THR A 6 22.57 -0.91 -11.02
CA THR A 6 23.52 -0.23 -11.89
C THR A 6 22.96 -0.05 -13.30
N ASN A 7 23.52 0.91 -14.04
CA ASN A 7 23.17 1.20 -15.45
C ASN A 7 21.73 1.63 -15.68
N ALA A 8 20.98 2.00 -14.65
CA ALA A 8 19.60 2.47 -14.78
C ALA A 8 19.54 3.96 -15.11
N SER A 9 18.47 4.40 -15.75
CA SER A 9 18.01 5.77 -15.61
C SER A 9 17.35 5.92 -14.24
N LEU A 10 17.58 7.06 -13.57
CA LEU A 10 17.09 7.26 -12.20
C LEU A 10 16.23 8.53 -12.14
N LEU A 11 15.18 8.47 -11.34
CA LEU A 11 14.48 9.66 -10.85
C LEU A 11 14.80 9.80 -9.35
N LEU A 12 15.50 10.85 -8.97
CA LEU A 12 16.06 11.01 -7.63
C LEU A 12 15.45 12.19 -6.89
N GLY A 13 15.45 12.07 -5.57
CA GLY A 13 15.03 13.15 -4.69
C GLY A 13 13.54 13.46 -4.76
N ARG A 14 13.17 14.57 -4.11
CA ARG A 14 11.77 15.03 -4.02
C ARG A 14 11.26 15.56 -5.36
N GLU A 15 12.13 16.21 -6.11
CA GLU A 15 11.79 16.84 -7.39
C GLU A 15 11.94 15.86 -8.57
N LEU A 16 12.22 14.57 -8.30
CA LEU A 16 12.38 13.52 -9.29
C LEU A 16 13.42 13.88 -10.37
N GLU A 17 14.56 14.41 -9.94
CA GLU A 17 15.66 14.77 -10.84
C GLU A 17 16.06 13.58 -11.71
N TYR A 18 16.09 13.80 -13.02
CA TYR A 18 16.43 12.75 -13.99
C TYR A 18 17.94 12.58 -14.12
N VAL A 19 18.39 11.35 -13.93
CA VAL A 19 19.77 10.92 -14.22
C VAL A 19 19.71 9.88 -15.31
N GLU A 20 20.27 10.19 -16.47
CA GLU A 20 20.21 9.34 -17.66
C GLU A 20 20.81 7.94 -17.42
N ARG A 21 21.94 7.88 -16.71
CA ARG A 21 22.62 6.65 -16.34
C ARG A 21 23.28 6.79 -14.97
N GLY A 22 22.90 5.93 -14.05
CA GLY A 22 23.41 5.99 -12.69
C GLY A 22 23.36 4.66 -11.96
N TYR A 23 23.62 4.76 -10.66
CA TYR A 23 23.51 3.61 -9.76
C TYR A 23 22.89 4.02 -8.41
N ILE A 24 22.35 3.01 -7.74
CA ILE A 24 21.87 3.10 -6.36
C ILE A 24 22.57 2.01 -5.57
N GLU A 25 23.34 2.38 -4.54
CA GLU A 25 23.95 1.43 -3.62
C GLU A 25 23.08 1.27 -2.38
N ILE A 26 22.84 0.01 -2.00
CA ILE A 26 22.03 -0.37 -0.85
C ILE A 26 22.91 -1.14 0.13
N LYS A 27 23.01 -0.65 1.38
CA LYS A 27 23.72 -1.29 2.49
C LYS A 27 22.76 -1.47 3.66
N SER A 28 22.72 -2.68 4.20
CA SER A 28 21.85 -3.00 5.36
C SER A 28 20.39 -2.56 5.18
N GLY A 29 19.83 -2.77 3.97
CA GLY A 29 18.45 -2.44 3.65
C GLY A 29 18.14 -0.95 3.44
N LYS A 30 19.18 -0.10 3.40
CA LYS A 30 19.03 1.35 3.18
C LYS A 30 19.83 1.79 1.97
N ILE A 31 19.33 2.78 1.25
CA ILE A 31 20.09 3.46 0.20
C ILE A 31 21.24 4.19 0.88
N SER A 32 22.48 3.80 0.55
CA SER A 32 23.69 4.40 1.08
C SER A 32 24.28 5.47 0.17
N SER A 33 24.10 5.32 -1.14
CA SER A 33 24.50 6.33 -2.12
C SER A 33 23.73 6.21 -3.41
N THR A 34 23.61 7.30 -4.12
CA THR A 34 23.12 7.41 -5.51
C THR A 34 24.06 8.33 -6.27
N SER A 35 24.37 8.01 -7.51
CA SER A 35 25.19 8.90 -8.35
C SER A 35 25.01 8.59 -9.83
N ALA A 36 25.33 9.56 -10.66
CA ALA A 36 25.49 9.36 -12.09
C ALA A 36 26.75 8.53 -12.40
N GLY A 37 26.74 7.86 -13.55
CA GLY A 37 27.88 7.10 -14.08
C GLY A 37 27.99 5.68 -13.55
N ASN A 38 29.20 5.15 -13.57
CA ASN A 38 29.46 3.75 -13.29
C ASN A 38 29.70 3.47 -11.79
N TYR A 39 29.08 2.40 -11.28
CA TYR A 39 29.37 1.92 -9.94
C TYR A 39 30.77 1.29 -9.84
N LYS A 40 31.58 1.79 -8.91
CA LYS A 40 32.96 1.34 -8.69
C LYS A 40 33.12 0.45 -7.45
N GLY A 41 32.06 0.22 -6.69
CA GLY A 41 32.10 -0.61 -5.48
C GLY A 41 32.13 -2.11 -5.77
N SER A 42 32.37 -2.92 -4.73
CA SER A 42 32.50 -4.39 -4.77
C SER A 42 31.22 -5.15 -4.40
N GLY A 43 30.10 -4.48 -4.13
CA GLY A 43 28.82 -5.12 -3.79
C GLY A 43 28.24 -5.95 -4.93
N LYS A 44 27.30 -6.85 -4.60
CA LYS A 44 26.50 -7.56 -5.61
C LYS A 44 25.83 -6.54 -6.54
N LYS A 45 25.89 -6.80 -7.84
CA LYS A 45 25.33 -5.90 -8.85
C LYS A 45 24.05 -6.48 -9.44
N LEU A 46 23.02 -5.62 -9.58
CA LEU A 46 21.85 -5.85 -10.40
C LEU A 46 21.92 -4.87 -11.58
N ASP A 47 22.15 -5.40 -12.77
CA ASP A 47 22.15 -4.58 -13.99
C ASP A 47 20.70 -4.23 -14.36
N ALA A 48 20.41 -2.94 -14.39
CA ALA A 48 19.12 -2.38 -14.74
C ALA A 48 19.19 -1.54 -16.02
N LYS A 49 20.06 -1.89 -16.95
CA LYS A 49 20.14 -1.25 -18.28
C LYS A 49 18.78 -1.32 -18.97
N GLY A 50 18.31 -0.18 -19.45
CA GLY A 50 17.00 -0.05 -20.13
C GLY A 50 15.80 0.10 -19.19
N PHE A 51 16.03 0.14 -17.87
CA PHE A 51 15.00 0.42 -16.87
C PHE A 51 15.15 1.82 -16.29
N ILE A 52 14.02 2.37 -15.86
CA ILE A 52 13.97 3.59 -15.05
C ILE A 52 13.68 3.15 -13.61
N VAL A 53 14.55 3.54 -12.68
CA VAL A 53 14.33 3.34 -11.24
C VAL A 53 13.75 4.60 -10.65
N ILE A 54 12.62 4.45 -9.99
CA ILE A 54 11.86 5.54 -9.36
C ILE A 54 11.61 5.23 -7.89
N PRO A 55 11.33 6.24 -7.05
CA PRO A 55 10.79 6.00 -5.70
C PRO A 55 9.51 5.17 -5.76
N GLY A 56 9.35 4.24 -4.81
CA GLY A 56 8.11 3.47 -4.72
C GLY A 56 6.90 4.35 -4.43
N PHE A 57 5.75 3.98 -4.97
CA PHE A 57 4.51 4.72 -4.79
C PHE A 57 3.96 4.59 -3.37
N ILE A 58 3.26 5.63 -2.93
CA ILE A 58 2.52 5.64 -1.66
C ILE A 58 1.04 5.84 -1.99
N ASN A 59 0.19 4.91 -1.54
CA ASN A 59 -1.25 5.08 -1.61
C ASN A 59 -1.75 5.69 -0.30
N ALA A 60 -2.02 6.98 -0.30
CA ALA A 60 -2.36 7.74 0.90
C ALA A 60 -3.82 7.57 1.35
N HIS A 61 -4.67 6.86 0.61
CA HIS A 61 -6.07 6.67 0.97
C HIS A 61 -6.58 5.32 0.49
N THR A 62 -6.81 4.40 1.42
CA THR A 62 -7.41 3.10 1.12
C THR A 62 -8.48 2.73 2.14
N HIS A 63 -9.36 1.83 1.72
CA HIS A 63 -10.25 1.01 2.52
C HIS A 63 -10.02 -0.43 2.09
N ILE A 64 -8.87 -0.99 2.44
CA ILE A 64 -8.36 -2.23 1.82
C ILE A 64 -9.27 -3.43 2.05
N ALA A 65 -10.02 -3.47 3.17
CA ALA A 65 -10.97 -4.55 3.43
C ALA A 65 -12.19 -4.54 2.51
N ASP A 66 -12.48 -3.40 1.87
CA ASP A 66 -13.57 -3.31 0.88
C ASP A 66 -13.33 -4.22 -0.33
N SER A 67 -12.10 -4.69 -0.49
CA SER A 67 -11.74 -5.64 -1.55
C SER A 67 -12.54 -6.95 -1.50
N ILE A 68 -13.07 -7.34 -0.35
CA ILE A 68 -13.98 -8.49 -0.23
C ILE A 68 -15.31 -8.26 -0.94
N GLY A 69 -15.71 -6.99 -1.06
CA GLY A 69 -16.94 -6.57 -1.72
C GLY A 69 -16.70 -5.87 -3.07
N LYS A 70 -15.56 -6.13 -3.72
CA LYS A 70 -15.26 -5.55 -5.02
C LYS A 70 -16.41 -5.84 -5.99
N ASP A 71 -16.84 -4.79 -6.69
CA ASP A 71 -17.93 -4.80 -7.69
C ASP A 71 -19.34 -5.07 -7.12
N ILE A 72 -19.49 -5.32 -5.83
CA ILE A 72 -20.80 -5.38 -5.20
C ILE A 72 -21.46 -4.00 -5.26
N ALA A 73 -22.75 -4.01 -5.56
CA ALA A 73 -23.55 -2.80 -5.75
C ALA A 73 -23.03 -1.90 -6.91
N ALA A 74 -22.36 -2.46 -7.91
CA ALA A 74 -22.05 -1.75 -9.14
C ALA A 74 -23.33 -1.20 -9.77
N GLY A 75 -23.29 0.07 -10.24
CA GLY A 75 -24.45 0.75 -10.79
C GLY A 75 -25.41 1.36 -9.78
N GLN A 76 -25.26 1.09 -8.49
CA GLN A 76 -26.05 1.73 -7.45
C GLN A 76 -25.54 3.12 -7.10
N ARG A 77 -26.40 3.96 -6.50
CA ARG A 77 -26.03 5.29 -5.99
C ARG A 77 -24.96 5.16 -4.90
N LEU A 78 -24.16 6.21 -4.72
CA LEU A 78 -23.05 6.24 -3.78
C LEU A 78 -23.48 5.92 -2.33
N ASP A 79 -24.57 6.52 -1.87
CA ASP A 79 -25.13 6.29 -0.54
C ASP A 79 -25.51 4.82 -0.31
N ALA A 80 -26.17 4.19 -1.26
CA ALA A 80 -26.52 2.78 -1.19
C ALA A 80 -25.27 1.87 -1.14
N ARG A 81 -24.15 2.33 -1.67
CA ARG A 81 -22.88 1.57 -1.69
C ARG A 81 -22.09 1.72 -0.40
N VAL A 82 -21.85 2.96 0.05
CA VAL A 82 -20.84 3.27 1.07
C VAL A 82 -21.36 3.85 2.37
N HIS A 83 -22.66 4.07 2.51
CA HIS A 83 -23.23 4.61 3.76
C HIS A 83 -22.80 3.75 4.96
N PRO A 84 -22.33 4.35 6.06
CA PRO A 84 -21.75 3.61 7.19
C PRO A 84 -22.72 2.65 7.88
N VAL A 85 -24.03 2.92 7.83
CA VAL A 85 -25.06 2.10 8.51
C VAL A 85 -25.75 1.14 7.54
N PHE A 86 -26.31 1.65 6.43
CA PHE A 86 -27.16 0.84 5.54
C PHE A 86 -26.52 0.52 4.19
N GLY A 87 -25.34 1.03 3.88
CA GLY A 87 -24.66 0.77 2.63
C GLY A 87 -24.27 -0.69 2.44
N ALA A 88 -24.16 -1.13 1.20
CA ALA A 88 -23.75 -2.50 0.85
C ALA A 88 -22.37 -2.86 1.44
N LYS A 89 -21.43 -1.90 1.45
CA LYS A 89 -20.13 -2.01 2.08
C LYS A 89 -20.24 -2.43 3.55
N SER A 90 -20.99 -1.68 4.35
CA SER A 90 -21.13 -1.95 5.77
C SER A 90 -21.73 -3.34 6.03
N LYS A 91 -22.76 -3.71 5.29
CA LYS A 91 -23.41 -5.02 5.41
C LYS A 91 -22.47 -6.17 5.09
N ILE A 92 -21.62 -6.02 4.09
CA ILE A 92 -20.66 -7.05 3.71
C ILE A 92 -19.57 -7.22 4.76
N LEU A 93 -18.97 -6.10 5.21
CA LEU A 93 -17.92 -6.14 6.22
C LEU A 93 -18.41 -6.78 7.52
N GLN A 94 -19.61 -6.43 7.98
CA GLN A 94 -20.23 -6.99 9.20
C GLN A 94 -20.56 -8.48 9.09
N LYS A 95 -20.90 -8.96 7.90
CA LYS A 95 -21.25 -10.38 7.66
C LYS A 95 -20.04 -11.25 7.30
N SER A 96 -18.90 -10.66 7.03
CA SER A 96 -17.71 -11.40 6.61
C SER A 96 -16.99 -12.00 7.80
N LEU A 97 -16.54 -13.24 7.64
CA LEU A 97 -15.69 -13.88 8.64
C LEU A 97 -14.32 -13.18 8.71
N PRO A 98 -13.72 -13.02 9.90
CA PRO A 98 -12.42 -12.38 10.06
C PRO A 98 -11.32 -12.98 9.18
N ASP A 99 -11.27 -14.30 9.01
CA ASP A 99 -10.27 -14.96 8.19
C ASP A 99 -10.45 -14.67 6.69
N HIS A 100 -11.69 -14.50 6.23
CA HIS A 100 -11.95 -14.06 4.86
C HIS A 100 -11.45 -12.61 4.68
N LEU A 101 -11.77 -11.71 5.60
CA LEU A 101 -11.28 -10.32 5.57
C LEU A 101 -9.76 -10.27 5.55
N LYS A 102 -9.08 -11.04 6.43
CA LYS A 102 -7.61 -11.15 6.44
C LYS A 102 -7.06 -11.57 5.08
N THR A 103 -7.67 -12.58 4.47
CA THR A 103 -7.24 -13.11 3.17
C THR A 103 -7.36 -12.03 2.08
N PHE A 104 -8.49 -11.33 2.00
CA PHE A 104 -8.70 -10.27 1.01
C PHE A 104 -7.78 -9.07 1.23
N ILE A 105 -7.60 -8.64 2.47
CA ILE A 105 -6.66 -7.57 2.84
C ILE A 105 -5.24 -7.94 2.43
N ARG A 106 -4.77 -9.14 2.81
CA ARG A 106 -3.44 -9.62 2.48
C ARG A 106 -3.19 -9.67 0.97
N ASN A 107 -4.12 -10.24 0.22
CA ASN A 107 -4.02 -10.34 -1.24
C ASN A 107 -3.99 -8.95 -1.89
N SER A 108 -4.80 -8.02 -1.40
CA SER A 108 -4.79 -6.63 -1.89
C SER A 108 -3.48 -5.91 -1.60
N ALA A 109 -2.90 -6.11 -0.42
CA ALA A 109 -1.58 -5.57 -0.10
C ALA A 109 -0.48 -6.16 -1.03
N ILE A 110 -0.53 -7.47 -1.30
CA ILE A 110 0.37 -8.13 -2.26
C ILE A 110 0.20 -7.55 -3.68
N LEU A 111 -1.04 -7.31 -4.11
CA LEU A 111 -1.31 -6.69 -5.41
C LEU A 111 -0.80 -5.24 -5.48
N MET A 112 -0.90 -4.48 -4.39
CA MET A 112 -0.30 -3.15 -4.30
C MET A 112 1.22 -3.22 -4.50
N MET A 113 1.90 -4.12 -3.81
CA MET A 113 3.36 -4.31 -3.96
C MET A 113 3.75 -4.67 -5.40
N LYS A 114 2.99 -5.56 -6.04
CA LYS A 114 3.21 -5.92 -7.47
C LYS A 114 3.05 -4.73 -8.42
N LYS A 115 2.34 -3.68 -8.01
CA LYS A 115 2.17 -2.42 -8.74
C LYS A 115 3.15 -1.32 -8.31
N GLY A 116 4.18 -1.65 -7.52
CA GLY A 116 5.19 -0.70 -7.07
C GLY A 116 4.76 0.18 -5.89
N ILE A 117 3.65 -0.12 -5.21
CA ILE A 117 3.24 0.59 -4.00
C ILE A 117 3.99 -0.01 -2.81
N VAL A 118 4.77 0.81 -2.12
CA VAL A 118 5.62 0.42 -0.98
C VAL A 118 5.06 0.82 0.38
N ALA A 119 4.06 1.70 0.37
CA ALA A 119 3.34 2.11 1.58
C ALA A 119 1.89 2.47 1.26
N PHE A 120 1.00 2.28 2.22
CA PHE A 120 -0.38 2.76 2.11
C PHE A 120 -0.93 3.22 3.46
N ALA A 121 -1.90 4.13 3.41
CA ALA A 121 -2.71 4.53 4.55
C ALA A 121 -4.10 3.95 4.41
N ASP A 122 -4.60 3.29 5.46
CA ASP A 122 -5.91 2.64 5.46
C ASP A 122 -6.84 3.25 6.52
N PHE A 123 -8.00 3.70 6.08
CA PHE A 123 -9.09 4.14 6.94
C PHE A 123 -9.87 2.91 7.40
N ARG A 124 -9.56 2.48 8.65
CA ARG A 124 -10.06 1.20 9.15
C ARG A 124 -11.29 1.37 10.02
N GLU A 125 -12.36 0.68 9.63
CA GLU A 125 -13.56 0.50 10.42
C GLU A 125 -13.31 -0.49 11.58
N ASP A 126 -14.31 -0.66 12.45
CA ASP A 126 -14.35 -1.60 13.58
C ASP A 126 -13.34 -1.32 14.69
N GLY A 127 -12.92 -0.06 14.83
CA GLY A 127 -12.09 0.41 15.94
C GLY A 127 -10.80 -0.41 16.11
N LEU A 128 -10.50 -0.80 17.34
CA LEU A 128 -9.27 -1.54 17.67
C LEU A 128 -9.22 -2.94 17.04
N GLU A 129 -10.35 -3.62 16.92
CA GLU A 129 -10.40 -4.96 16.32
C GLU A 129 -10.10 -4.90 14.83
N GLY A 130 -10.65 -3.92 14.12
CA GLY A 130 -10.33 -3.70 12.71
C GLY A 130 -8.85 -3.38 12.49
N ILE A 131 -8.24 -2.59 13.40
CA ILE A 131 -6.81 -2.27 13.37
C ILE A 131 -5.96 -3.52 13.59
N ARG A 132 -6.31 -4.38 14.56
CA ARG A 132 -5.62 -5.65 14.83
C ARG A 132 -5.70 -6.56 13.62
N LEU A 133 -6.90 -6.73 13.06
CA LEU A 133 -7.14 -7.56 11.88
C LEU A 133 -6.26 -7.10 10.69
N LEU A 134 -6.19 -5.79 10.43
CA LEU A 134 -5.35 -5.23 9.38
C LEU A 134 -3.88 -5.52 9.63
N LYS A 135 -3.38 -5.26 10.83
CA LYS A 135 -1.97 -5.52 11.20
C LYS A 135 -1.60 -6.99 11.05
N ASP A 136 -2.48 -7.89 11.49
CA ASP A 136 -2.29 -9.33 11.33
C ASP A 136 -2.26 -9.74 9.84
N ALA A 137 -3.18 -9.20 9.04
CA ALA A 137 -3.27 -9.52 7.64
C ALA A 137 -2.03 -9.13 6.84
N VAL A 138 -1.43 -7.95 7.15
CA VAL A 138 -0.24 -7.45 6.44
C VAL A 138 1.07 -7.87 7.12
N GLY A 139 0.99 -8.55 8.26
CA GLY A 139 2.15 -9.03 9.00
C GLY A 139 3.11 -9.83 8.13
N GLY A 140 4.41 -9.52 8.21
CA GLY A 140 5.48 -10.15 7.42
C GLY A 140 5.55 -9.72 5.95
N LEU A 141 4.66 -8.86 5.45
CA LEU A 141 4.79 -8.29 4.12
C LEU A 141 5.74 -7.07 4.15
N PRO A 142 6.61 -6.91 3.13
CA PRO A 142 7.52 -5.77 3.02
C PRO A 142 6.82 -4.52 2.48
N ILE A 143 5.66 -4.18 3.03
CA ILE A 143 4.89 -2.97 2.73
C ILE A 143 4.61 -2.22 4.03
N LYS A 144 4.76 -0.91 4.02
CA LYS A 144 4.40 -0.08 5.18
C LYS A 144 2.90 0.18 5.19
N CYS A 145 2.28 0.00 6.35
CA CYS A 145 0.87 0.32 6.55
C CYS A 145 0.73 1.37 7.66
N VAL A 146 0.10 2.48 7.35
CA VAL A 146 -0.36 3.47 8.31
C VAL A 146 -1.85 3.26 8.52
N THR A 147 -2.25 2.93 9.73
CA THR A 147 -3.66 2.68 10.06
C THR A 147 -4.28 3.93 10.66
N LEU A 148 -5.34 4.41 10.03
CA LEU A 148 -6.16 5.51 10.49
C LEU A 148 -7.45 4.90 11.06
N GLY A 149 -7.50 4.72 12.37
CA GLY A 149 -8.66 4.16 13.05
C GLY A 149 -9.85 5.11 12.94
N ARG A 150 -11.00 4.55 12.61
CA ARG A 150 -12.26 5.26 12.59
C ARG A 150 -13.02 4.95 13.88
N VAL A 151 -13.44 6.00 14.59
CA VAL A 151 -14.35 5.86 15.71
C VAL A 151 -15.78 5.78 15.14
N ASN A 152 -16.51 4.74 15.51
CA ASN A 152 -17.92 4.62 15.13
C ASN A 152 -18.75 5.51 16.03
N TYR A 153 -19.05 6.72 15.56
CA TYR A 153 -19.99 7.63 16.24
C TYR A 153 -21.46 7.34 15.90
N TYR A 154 -21.70 6.52 14.90
CA TYR A 154 -23.02 6.31 14.36
C TYR A 154 -23.59 5.01 14.90
N THR A 155 -24.50 5.11 15.85
CA THR A 155 -25.29 3.97 16.35
C THR A 155 -26.64 3.85 15.61
N SER A 156 -27.06 4.93 14.94
CA SER A 156 -28.29 4.98 14.16
C SER A 156 -28.14 5.87 12.93
N PRO A 157 -29.05 5.78 11.92
CA PRO A 157 -29.06 6.69 10.77
C PRO A 157 -29.19 8.17 11.14
N THR A 158 -29.80 8.49 12.27
CA THR A 158 -29.98 9.85 12.77
C THR A 158 -28.70 10.44 13.35
N ASP A 159 -27.76 9.60 13.80
CA ASP A 159 -26.49 10.06 14.35
C ASP A 159 -25.50 10.49 13.25
N ALA A 160 -25.86 10.26 11.98
CA ALA A 160 -25.03 10.56 10.82
C ALA A 160 -25.42 11.86 10.10
N ALA A 161 -26.47 12.52 10.55
CA ALA A 161 -26.96 13.82 10.07
C ALA A 161 -26.41 14.94 10.94
#